data_c8e33b76c8469cdd4ea26682157fc6c2
#
_entry.id   c8e33b76c8469cdd4ea26682157fc6c2
#
_cell.length_a   1.000
_cell.length_b   1.000
_cell.length_c   1.000
_cell.angle_alpha   90.00
_cell.angle_beta   90.00
_cell.angle_gamma   90.00
#
_symmetry.space_group_name_H-M   'P 1'
#
loop_
_entity.id
_entity.type
_entity.pdbx_description
1 polymer ?
#
loop_
_entity_poly.entity_id
_entity_poly.type
_entity_poly.pdbx_seq_one_letter_code
_entity_poly.pdbx_strand_id
1 'polypeptide(L)'
;MGLLTPIQLPRLDELGAVHFIAIGGSGMNGIASMMLAHGIPVSGSDRQDSKYLRSLEAQGARVYVGHRADQLGDASTVVASSAIREDNPELAEARRRGLRVLHRSAALGSLMLGRRGIAVAGTHGKTTTTAMIAHVLSGCGLDPSFVIGGALTGTATGGHLGSGDIVVVEADESDGSFLQYPREVAVVTNIDPDHLSNWGSADNYADGFLRFATADSVRLLVTSADDPGAVVLTERIRQRAAAGLPVPEIMTFGTSRDADVRIVGADLAGTGSRFELRWDDDAGPV
;
A
#
# COMPACT_ATOMS: atom_id res chain seq x y z
N MET A 1 -9.33 9.88 15.75
CA MET A 1 -8.35 8.79 15.83
C MET A 1 -6.99 9.45 15.65
N GLY A 2 -5.94 9.05 16.38
CA GLY A 2 -4.60 9.63 16.15
C GLY A 2 -3.88 8.90 15.01
N LEU A 3 -2.80 9.52 14.50
CA LEU A 3 -1.94 8.90 13.49
C LEU A 3 -1.27 7.64 14.04
N LEU A 4 -1.15 6.64 13.19
CA LEU A 4 -0.40 5.42 13.50
C LEU A 4 1.10 5.73 13.55
N THR A 5 1.75 5.22 14.58
CA THR A 5 3.20 5.28 14.70
C THR A 5 3.80 4.00 14.11
N PRO A 6 4.76 4.10 13.17
CA PRO A 6 5.46 2.94 12.66
C PRO A 6 6.10 2.11 13.77
N ILE A 7 6.01 0.79 13.65
CA ILE A 7 6.61 -0.17 14.58
C ILE A 7 7.70 -0.97 13.87
N GLN A 8 8.55 -1.65 14.65
CA GLN A 8 9.43 -2.65 14.08
C GLN A 8 8.58 -3.80 13.51
N LEU A 9 8.79 -4.10 12.22
CA LEU A 9 8.04 -5.13 11.52
C LEU A 9 8.51 -6.52 11.95
N PRO A 10 7.61 -7.42 12.37
CA PRO A 10 7.98 -8.81 12.59
C PRO A 10 8.25 -9.50 11.24
N ARG A 11 9.15 -10.47 11.24
CA ARG A 11 9.37 -11.34 10.08
C ARG A 11 8.18 -12.29 9.91
N LEU A 12 7.97 -12.82 8.69
CA LEU A 12 6.85 -13.72 8.40
C LEU A 12 6.90 -15.00 9.24
N ASP A 13 8.09 -15.53 9.47
CA ASP A 13 8.30 -16.74 10.31
C ASP A 13 8.02 -16.53 11.80
N GLU A 14 7.94 -15.28 12.26
CA GLU A 14 7.59 -14.92 13.64
C GLU A 14 6.09 -14.73 13.88
N LEU A 15 5.27 -14.71 12.81
CA LEU A 15 3.83 -14.45 12.94
C LEU A 15 3.04 -15.62 13.47
N GLY A 16 3.48 -16.87 13.20
CA GLY A 16 2.72 -18.07 13.51
C GLY A 16 1.39 -18.12 12.75
N ALA A 17 0.36 -18.72 13.34
CA ALA A 17 -0.99 -18.69 12.78
C ALA A 17 -1.60 -17.29 12.94
N VAL A 18 -2.18 -16.75 11.86
CA VAL A 18 -2.67 -15.36 11.80
C VAL A 18 -4.19 -15.34 11.69
N HIS A 19 -4.83 -14.58 12.58
CA HIS A 19 -6.27 -14.33 12.53
C HIS A 19 -6.57 -12.89 12.11
N PHE A 20 -7.43 -12.70 11.11
CA PHE A 20 -7.83 -11.40 10.61
C PHE A 20 -9.22 -11.01 11.08
N ILE A 21 -9.37 -9.86 11.74
CA ILE A 21 -10.68 -9.29 12.08
C ILE A 21 -11.15 -8.44 10.89
N ALA A 22 -12.32 -8.73 10.34
CA ALA A 22 -12.86 -8.18 9.07
C ALA A 22 -12.01 -8.55 7.85
N ILE A 23 -11.71 -9.83 7.70
CA ILE A 23 -10.82 -10.40 6.66
C ILE A 23 -11.31 -10.14 5.23
N GLY A 24 -12.63 -9.98 5.00
CA GLY A 24 -13.22 -9.67 3.69
C GLY A 24 -13.10 -8.20 3.27
N GLY A 25 -12.61 -7.33 4.15
CA GLY A 25 -12.39 -5.92 3.83
C GLY A 25 -11.38 -5.71 2.70
N SER A 26 -11.55 -4.65 1.88
CA SER A 26 -10.72 -4.37 0.70
C SER A 26 -9.22 -4.29 1.00
N GLY A 27 -8.85 -3.70 2.14
CA GLY A 27 -7.44 -3.63 2.56
C GLY A 27 -6.94 -4.86 3.34
N MET A 28 -7.79 -5.87 3.60
CA MET A 28 -7.46 -7.05 4.41
C MET A 28 -7.33 -8.30 3.56
N ASN A 29 -8.25 -8.51 2.61
CA ASN A 29 -8.32 -9.74 1.82
C ASN A 29 -7.05 -10.00 0.99
N GLY A 30 -6.44 -8.95 0.44
CA GLY A 30 -5.18 -9.05 -0.31
C GLY A 30 -4.01 -9.50 0.57
N ILE A 31 -3.91 -8.94 1.79
CA ILE A 31 -2.88 -9.32 2.76
C ILE A 31 -3.06 -10.78 3.19
N ALA A 32 -4.29 -11.18 3.52
CA ALA A 32 -4.63 -12.55 3.90
C ALA A 32 -4.32 -13.55 2.78
N SER A 33 -4.67 -13.22 1.52
CA SER A 33 -4.37 -14.03 0.35
C SER A 33 -2.85 -14.21 0.16
N MET A 34 -2.06 -13.15 0.31
CA MET A 34 -0.59 -13.26 0.22
C MET A 34 -0.01 -14.10 1.36
N MET A 35 -0.52 -13.97 2.59
CA MET A 35 -0.06 -14.81 3.71
C MET A 35 -0.35 -16.30 3.48
N LEU A 36 -1.54 -16.63 2.95
CA LEU A 36 -1.86 -18.00 2.53
C LEU A 36 -0.89 -18.52 1.47
N ALA A 37 -0.60 -17.71 0.46
CA ALA A 37 0.36 -18.08 -0.59
C ALA A 37 1.79 -18.27 -0.06
N HIS A 38 2.16 -17.63 1.05
CA HIS A 38 3.40 -17.88 1.80
C HIS A 38 3.32 -19.12 2.71
N GLY A 39 2.21 -19.86 2.72
CA GLY A 39 2.02 -21.02 3.57
C GLY A 39 1.74 -20.72 5.05
N ILE A 40 1.44 -19.45 5.38
CA ILE A 40 1.05 -19.06 6.74
C ILE A 40 -0.38 -19.52 6.99
N PRO A 41 -0.68 -20.25 8.10
CA PRO A 41 -2.04 -20.59 8.46
C PRO A 41 -2.85 -19.32 8.73
N VAL A 42 -3.94 -19.13 7.96
CA VAL A 42 -4.80 -17.96 8.09
C VAL A 42 -6.20 -18.36 8.51
N SER A 43 -6.73 -17.65 9.49
CA SER A 43 -8.15 -17.61 9.82
C SER A 43 -8.65 -16.17 9.85
N GLY A 44 -9.97 -15.99 9.83
CA GLY A 44 -10.51 -14.66 10.01
C GLY A 44 -12.03 -14.63 10.00
N SER A 45 -12.55 -13.54 10.50
CA SER A 45 -13.97 -13.26 10.61
C SER A 45 -14.36 -12.04 9.78
N ASP A 46 -15.62 -11.99 9.36
CA ASP A 46 -16.22 -10.77 8.83
C ASP A 46 -17.66 -10.66 9.30
N ARG A 47 -18.16 -9.43 9.38
CA ARG A 47 -19.54 -9.18 9.82
C ARG A 47 -20.57 -9.82 8.86
N GLN A 48 -20.24 -9.88 7.58
CA GLN A 48 -21.12 -10.38 6.52
C GLN A 48 -20.38 -11.35 5.61
N ASP A 49 -21.13 -12.28 5.04
CA ASP A 49 -20.64 -13.12 3.95
C ASP A 49 -20.37 -12.27 2.70
N SER A 50 -19.29 -12.58 2.00
CA SER A 50 -18.90 -11.89 0.79
C SER A 50 -18.11 -12.78 -0.16
N LYS A 51 -18.06 -12.37 -1.44
CA LYS A 51 -17.23 -13.06 -2.44
C LYS A 51 -15.75 -13.16 -2.03
N TYR A 52 -15.24 -12.16 -1.32
CA TYR A 52 -13.85 -12.14 -0.85
C TYR A 52 -13.63 -13.16 0.28
N LEU A 53 -14.60 -13.27 1.21
CA LEU A 53 -14.57 -14.28 2.27
C LEU A 53 -14.55 -15.69 1.69
N ARG A 54 -15.43 -15.96 0.72
CA ARG A 54 -15.49 -17.26 0.03
C ARG A 54 -14.25 -17.56 -0.82
N SER A 55 -13.66 -16.54 -1.43
CA SER A 55 -12.41 -16.70 -2.16
C SER A 55 -11.25 -17.09 -1.24
N LEU A 56 -11.15 -16.48 -0.04
CA LEU A 56 -10.13 -16.83 0.93
C LEU A 56 -10.34 -18.24 1.51
N GLU A 57 -11.59 -18.63 1.75
CA GLU A 57 -11.94 -19.99 2.14
C GLU A 57 -11.48 -21.02 1.10
N ALA A 58 -11.73 -20.74 -0.18
CA ALA A 58 -11.28 -21.59 -1.29
C ALA A 58 -9.73 -21.67 -1.40
N GLN A 59 -9.01 -20.65 -0.93
CA GLN A 59 -7.55 -20.63 -0.82
C GLN A 59 -7.01 -21.34 0.43
N GLY A 60 -7.88 -21.83 1.34
CA GLY A 60 -7.52 -22.58 2.53
C GLY A 60 -7.60 -21.79 3.84
N ALA A 61 -8.12 -20.56 3.85
CA ALA A 61 -8.39 -19.85 5.10
C ALA A 61 -9.57 -20.47 5.86
N ARG A 62 -9.50 -20.49 7.18
CA ARG A 62 -10.65 -20.79 8.03
C ARG A 62 -11.44 -19.51 8.25
N VAL A 63 -12.62 -19.37 7.66
CA VAL A 63 -13.41 -18.14 7.70
C VAL A 63 -14.68 -18.27 8.52
N TYR A 64 -15.10 -17.17 9.12
CA TYR A 64 -16.28 -17.08 9.97
C TYR A 64 -17.13 -15.87 9.60
N VAL A 65 -18.45 -16.01 9.72
CA VAL A 65 -19.40 -14.88 9.63
C VAL A 65 -19.82 -14.49 11.04
N GLY A 66 -19.70 -13.20 11.36
CA GLY A 66 -19.84 -12.66 12.71
C GLY A 66 -18.52 -12.73 13.50
N HIS A 67 -18.41 -11.90 14.54
CA HIS A 67 -17.22 -11.80 15.39
C HIS A 67 -17.46 -12.46 16.74
N ARG A 68 -16.64 -13.45 17.13
CA ARG A 68 -16.71 -14.12 18.41
C ARG A 68 -15.32 -14.48 18.93
N ALA A 69 -15.12 -14.38 20.23
CA ALA A 69 -13.85 -14.61 20.91
C ALA A 69 -13.25 -16.02 20.67
N ASP A 70 -14.11 -17.05 20.55
CA ASP A 70 -13.70 -18.44 20.33
C ASP A 70 -13.15 -18.72 18.93
N GLN A 71 -13.36 -17.80 17.97
CA GLN A 71 -12.89 -17.92 16.60
C GLN A 71 -11.39 -17.70 16.44
N LEU A 72 -10.71 -17.10 17.42
CA LEU A 72 -9.25 -16.95 17.43
C LEU A 72 -8.50 -18.30 17.41
N GLY A 73 -9.12 -19.37 17.93
CA GLY A 73 -8.51 -20.69 17.93
C GLY A 73 -7.06 -20.69 18.46
N ASP A 74 -6.14 -21.20 17.65
CA ASP A 74 -4.70 -21.31 17.90
C ASP A 74 -3.87 -20.15 17.32
N ALA A 75 -4.50 -19.05 16.95
CA ALA A 75 -3.81 -17.85 16.42
C ALA A 75 -2.74 -17.34 17.41
N SER A 76 -1.57 -17.02 16.86
CA SER A 76 -0.46 -16.36 17.57
C SER A 76 -0.44 -14.84 17.30
N THR A 77 -0.97 -14.44 16.13
CA THR A 77 -1.04 -13.04 15.71
C THR A 77 -2.46 -12.72 15.26
N VAL A 78 -2.95 -11.54 15.64
CA VAL A 78 -4.24 -11.00 15.21
C VAL A 78 -3.97 -9.73 14.39
N VAL A 79 -4.59 -9.63 13.23
CA VAL A 79 -4.51 -8.46 12.34
C VAL A 79 -5.84 -7.74 12.35
N ALA A 80 -5.81 -6.43 12.61
CA ALA A 80 -6.99 -5.57 12.62
C ALA A 80 -6.69 -4.25 11.87
N SER A 81 -7.73 -3.57 11.42
CA SER A 81 -7.64 -2.21 10.87
C SER A 81 -8.11 -1.18 11.90
N SER A 82 -7.83 0.09 11.63
CA SER A 82 -8.31 1.24 12.42
C SER A 82 -9.85 1.31 12.55
N ALA A 83 -10.59 0.63 11.65
CA ALA A 83 -12.04 0.57 11.68
C ALA A 83 -12.60 -0.39 12.74
N ILE A 84 -11.77 -1.28 13.31
CA ILE A 84 -12.19 -2.24 14.34
C ILE A 84 -12.32 -1.50 15.68
N ARG A 85 -13.49 -1.61 16.29
CA ARG A 85 -13.76 -0.99 17.56
C ARG A 85 -13.08 -1.74 18.70
N GLU A 86 -12.74 -1.02 19.75
CA GLU A 86 -12.08 -1.57 20.94
C GLU A 86 -12.92 -2.64 21.66
N ASP A 87 -14.25 -2.57 21.55
CA ASP A 87 -15.20 -3.52 22.12
C ASP A 87 -15.44 -4.78 21.26
N ASN A 88 -14.69 -4.93 20.15
CA ASN A 88 -14.76 -6.15 19.33
C ASN A 88 -14.34 -7.37 20.16
N PRO A 89 -15.15 -8.46 20.22
CA PRO A 89 -14.90 -9.59 21.09
C PRO A 89 -13.61 -10.35 20.75
N GLU A 90 -13.20 -10.39 19.49
CA GLU A 90 -11.95 -11.03 19.06
C GLU A 90 -10.74 -10.19 19.46
N LEU A 91 -10.81 -8.86 19.28
CA LEU A 91 -9.74 -7.95 19.70
C LEU A 91 -9.55 -7.95 21.22
N ALA A 92 -10.66 -7.93 21.98
CA ALA A 92 -10.62 -8.03 23.43
C ALA A 92 -10.00 -9.35 23.91
N GLU A 93 -10.39 -10.46 23.30
CA GLU A 93 -9.86 -11.80 23.63
C GLU A 93 -8.37 -11.93 23.25
N ALA A 94 -7.95 -11.38 22.09
CA ALA A 94 -6.54 -11.37 21.68
C ALA A 94 -5.66 -10.66 22.72
N ARG A 95 -6.12 -9.51 23.21
CA ARG A 95 -5.42 -8.77 24.29
C ARG A 95 -5.42 -9.53 25.61
N ARG A 96 -6.55 -10.13 26.00
CA ARG A 96 -6.65 -10.95 27.22
C ARG A 96 -5.68 -12.12 27.20
N ARG A 97 -5.48 -12.75 26.03
CA ARG A 97 -4.53 -13.86 25.81
C ARG A 97 -3.09 -13.40 25.63
N GLY A 98 -2.82 -12.10 25.56
CA GLY A 98 -1.48 -11.56 25.27
C GLY A 98 -0.96 -11.89 23.86
N LEU A 99 -1.86 -12.10 22.89
CA LEU A 99 -1.48 -12.36 21.52
C LEU A 99 -0.87 -11.10 20.88
N ARG A 100 -0.01 -11.29 19.87
CA ARG A 100 0.46 -10.16 19.05
C ARG A 100 -0.71 -9.58 18.28
N VAL A 101 -0.96 -8.29 18.45
CA VAL A 101 -1.96 -7.55 17.67
C VAL A 101 -1.23 -6.60 16.72
N LEU A 102 -1.44 -6.76 15.43
CA LEU A 102 -0.84 -5.92 14.38
C LEU A 102 -1.93 -5.11 13.69
N HIS A 103 -1.61 -3.87 13.39
CA HIS A 103 -2.38 -3.14 12.40
C HIS A 103 -2.15 -3.76 11.00
N ARG A 104 -3.15 -3.69 10.10
CA ARG A 104 -3.07 -4.24 8.73
C ARG A 104 -1.83 -3.76 7.97
N SER A 105 -1.40 -2.51 8.20
CA SER A 105 -0.20 -1.96 7.55
C SER A 105 1.09 -2.62 8.02
N ALA A 106 1.19 -3.00 9.30
CA ALA A 106 2.34 -3.74 9.80
C ALA A 106 2.36 -5.17 9.24
N ALA A 107 1.20 -5.81 9.13
CA ALA A 107 1.08 -7.12 8.48
C ALA A 107 1.49 -7.08 7.01
N LEU A 108 1.07 -6.03 6.26
CA LEU A 108 1.52 -5.80 4.89
C LEU A 108 3.01 -5.48 4.82
N GLY A 109 3.51 -4.63 5.72
CA GLY A 109 4.94 -4.31 5.79
C GLY A 109 5.80 -5.55 6.02
N SER A 110 5.34 -6.52 6.83
CA SER A 110 6.02 -7.81 7.04
C SER A 110 6.14 -8.63 5.74
N LEU A 111 5.12 -8.61 4.89
CA LEU A 111 5.15 -9.23 3.55
C LEU A 111 6.13 -8.55 2.58
N MET A 112 6.48 -7.29 2.84
CA MET A 112 7.41 -6.50 2.01
C MET A 112 8.86 -6.67 2.42
N LEU A 113 9.15 -7.22 3.61
CA LEU A 113 10.52 -7.39 4.10
C LEU A 113 11.36 -8.26 3.14
N GLY A 114 12.57 -7.76 2.79
CA GLY A 114 13.48 -8.44 1.89
C GLY A 114 13.12 -8.37 0.41
N ARG A 115 12.08 -7.60 0.04
CA ARG A 115 11.66 -7.36 -1.34
C ARG A 115 11.89 -5.90 -1.75
N ARG A 116 11.96 -5.66 -3.04
CA ARG A 116 12.01 -4.32 -3.62
C ARG A 116 10.61 -3.72 -3.63
N GLY A 117 10.33 -2.87 -2.64
CA GLY A 117 8.99 -2.28 -2.45
C GLY A 117 8.76 -1.09 -3.37
N ILE A 118 7.62 -1.07 -4.06
CA ILE A 118 7.05 0.09 -4.73
C ILE A 118 5.77 0.45 -3.98
N ALA A 119 5.74 1.59 -3.31
CA ALA A 119 4.58 2.03 -2.54
C ALA A 119 3.94 3.26 -3.20
N VAL A 120 2.65 3.16 -3.52
CA VAL A 120 1.90 4.19 -4.22
C VAL A 120 0.99 4.92 -3.24
N ALA A 121 1.34 6.16 -2.93
CA ALA A 121 0.58 7.08 -2.10
C ALA A 121 -0.01 8.24 -2.92
N GLY A 122 -0.82 9.05 -2.27
CA GLY A 122 -1.45 10.23 -2.85
C GLY A 122 -2.92 10.29 -2.46
N THR A 123 -3.51 11.46 -2.48
CA THR A 123 -4.91 11.64 -2.09
C THR A 123 -5.84 10.86 -3.00
N HIS A 124 -5.58 10.90 -4.32
CA HIS A 124 -6.40 10.26 -5.34
C HIS A 124 -5.57 9.38 -6.29
N GLY A 125 -6.21 8.39 -6.90
CA GLY A 125 -5.61 7.56 -7.95
C GLY A 125 -4.71 6.42 -7.48
N LYS A 126 -4.50 6.21 -6.17
CA LYS A 126 -3.65 5.14 -5.60
C LYS A 126 -3.94 3.76 -6.19
N THR A 127 -5.18 3.30 -6.04
CA THR A 127 -5.62 1.96 -6.50
C THR A 127 -5.35 1.74 -7.98
N THR A 128 -5.74 2.73 -8.82
CA THR A 128 -5.56 2.65 -10.27
C THR A 128 -4.08 2.62 -10.65
N THR A 129 -3.28 3.51 -10.06
CA THR A 129 -1.83 3.58 -10.35
C THR A 129 -1.11 2.31 -9.89
N THR A 130 -1.42 1.80 -8.69
CA THR A 130 -0.87 0.51 -8.19
C THR A 130 -1.21 -0.63 -9.14
N ALA A 131 -2.46 -0.70 -9.60
CA ALA A 131 -2.92 -1.70 -10.55
C ALA A 131 -2.19 -1.62 -11.90
N MET A 132 -2.01 -0.39 -12.42
CA MET A 132 -1.30 -0.17 -13.70
C MET A 132 0.18 -0.54 -13.58
N ILE A 133 0.87 -0.17 -12.50
CA ILE A 133 2.26 -0.55 -12.26
C ILE A 133 2.39 -2.07 -12.20
N ALA A 134 1.56 -2.75 -11.41
CA ALA A 134 1.59 -4.22 -11.32
C ALA A 134 1.34 -4.87 -12.68
N HIS A 135 0.39 -4.36 -13.46
CA HIS A 135 0.06 -4.87 -14.79
C HIS A 135 1.23 -4.70 -15.78
N VAL A 136 1.84 -3.50 -15.82
CA VAL A 136 2.97 -3.21 -16.71
C VAL A 136 4.18 -4.09 -16.36
N LEU A 137 4.53 -4.19 -15.07
CA LEU A 137 5.64 -5.03 -14.63
C LEU A 137 5.40 -6.52 -14.96
N SER A 138 4.16 -7.00 -14.82
CA SER A 138 3.78 -8.36 -15.24
C SER A 138 3.94 -8.54 -16.75
N GLY A 139 3.52 -7.55 -17.55
CA GLY A 139 3.70 -7.54 -19.01
C GLY A 139 5.16 -7.54 -19.44
N CYS A 140 6.06 -6.99 -18.62
CA CYS A 140 7.52 -7.04 -18.81
C CYS A 140 8.15 -8.36 -18.31
N GLY A 141 7.37 -9.32 -17.84
CA GLY A 141 7.86 -10.63 -17.38
C GLY A 141 8.51 -10.62 -15.99
N LEU A 142 8.28 -9.56 -15.19
CA LEU A 142 8.88 -9.41 -13.86
C LEU A 142 8.06 -10.11 -12.75
N ASP A 143 6.83 -10.53 -13.03
CA ASP A 143 5.90 -11.22 -12.12
C ASP A 143 5.93 -10.65 -10.68
N PRO A 144 5.53 -9.38 -10.48
CA PRO A 144 5.58 -8.75 -9.16
C PRO A 144 4.51 -9.30 -8.24
N SER A 145 4.78 -9.31 -6.93
CA SER A 145 3.73 -9.40 -5.92
C SER A 145 3.00 -8.07 -5.82
N PHE A 146 1.70 -8.08 -5.46
CA PHE A 146 0.99 -6.83 -5.22
C PHE A 146 -0.13 -6.95 -4.19
N VAL A 147 -0.44 -5.84 -3.51
CA VAL A 147 -1.63 -5.65 -2.68
C VAL A 147 -2.29 -4.33 -3.04
N ILE A 148 -3.53 -4.41 -3.49
CA ILE A 148 -4.34 -3.30 -4.01
C ILE A 148 -5.65 -3.25 -3.23
N GLY A 149 -6.22 -2.07 -3.02
CA GLY A 149 -7.51 -1.87 -2.34
C GLY A 149 -8.73 -2.40 -3.09
N GLY A 150 -8.56 -2.89 -4.31
CA GLY A 150 -9.58 -3.53 -5.15
C GLY A 150 -9.05 -4.79 -5.81
N ALA A 151 -9.93 -5.58 -6.45
CA ALA A 151 -9.51 -6.73 -7.24
C ALA A 151 -9.15 -6.27 -8.67
N LEU A 152 -8.03 -6.74 -9.22
CA LEU A 152 -7.74 -6.63 -10.64
C LEU A 152 -8.68 -7.54 -11.44
N THR A 153 -8.97 -7.17 -12.69
CA THR A 153 -9.73 -8.03 -13.61
C THR A 153 -9.02 -9.39 -13.74
N GLY A 154 -9.74 -10.46 -13.42
CA GLY A 154 -9.19 -11.82 -13.43
C GLY A 154 -8.58 -12.29 -12.09
N THR A 155 -8.51 -11.44 -11.07
CA THR A 155 -8.11 -11.85 -9.71
C THR A 155 -9.32 -11.94 -8.78
N ALA A 156 -9.32 -12.91 -7.88
CA ALA A 156 -10.42 -13.12 -6.94
C ALA A 156 -10.29 -12.24 -5.68
N THR A 157 -9.08 -11.73 -5.40
CA THR A 157 -8.75 -10.88 -4.25
C THR A 157 -7.88 -9.71 -4.70
N GLY A 158 -7.65 -8.75 -3.82
CA GLY A 158 -6.73 -7.62 -4.07
C GLY A 158 -5.26 -7.96 -3.87
N GLY A 159 -4.87 -9.22 -3.67
CA GLY A 159 -3.50 -9.65 -3.44
C GLY A 159 -3.05 -10.76 -4.38
N HIS A 160 -1.79 -10.70 -4.77
CA HIS A 160 -1.09 -11.70 -5.57
C HIS A 160 0.34 -11.86 -5.10
N LEU A 161 0.80 -13.11 -4.96
CA LEU A 161 2.19 -13.44 -4.72
C LEU A 161 2.85 -13.84 -6.04
N GLY A 162 3.66 -12.97 -6.59
CA GLY A 162 4.50 -13.24 -7.76
C GLY A 162 5.81 -13.92 -7.38
N SER A 163 6.46 -14.50 -8.39
CA SER A 163 7.78 -15.13 -8.25
C SER A 163 8.95 -14.12 -8.26
N GLY A 164 8.70 -12.88 -8.70
CA GLY A 164 9.70 -11.80 -8.72
C GLY A 164 10.00 -11.22 -7.35
N ASP A 165 11.06 -10.44 -7.26
CA ASP A 165 11.53 -9.76 -6.05
C ASP A 165 10.81 -8.44 -5.76
N ILE A 166 9.98 -7.95 -6.69
CA ILE A 166 9.25 -6.70 -6.58
C ILE A 166 7.91 -6.92 -5.87
N VAL A 167 7.55 -5.99 -4.98
CA VAL A 167 6.22 -5.91 -4.40
C VAL A 167 5.64 -4.52 -4.58
N VAL A 168 4.44 -4.43 -5.17
CA VAL A 168 3.73 -3.17 -5.42
C VAL A 168 2.56 -3.06 -4.47
N VAL A 169 2.48 -1.98 -3.71
CA VAL A 169 1.42 -1.80 -2.71
C VAL A 169 0.76 -0.44 -2.80
N GLU A 170 -0.53 -0.41 -2.54
CA GLU A 170 -1.27 0.80 -2.27
C GLU A 170 -0.99 1.27 -0.85
N ALA A 171 -0.59 2.53 -0.68
CA ALA A 171 -0.16 3.11 0.58
C ALA A 171 -1.16 4.17 1.06
N ASP A 172 -1.94 3.84 2.09
CA ASP A 172 -3.01 4.68 2.63
C ASP A 172 -2.43 5.75 3.57
N GLU A 173 -2.58 7.01 3.18
CA GLU A 173 -2.11 8.17 3.93
C GLU A 173 -3.09 8.62 5.02
N SER A 174 -4.34 8.15 4.98
CA SER A 174 -5.44 8.69 5.80
C SER A 174 -5.18 8.63 7.30
N ASP A 175 -4.53 7.59 7.79
CA ASP A 175 -4.19 7.35 9.20
C ASP A 175 -2.69 7.33 9.49
N GLY A 176 -1.86 7.71 8.52
CA GLY A 176 -0.40 7.68 8.62
C GLY A 176 0.22 6.28 8.45
N SER A 177 -0.58 5.26 8.18
CA SER A 177 -0.12 3.87 8.05
C SER A 177 0.83 3.65 6.88
N PHE A 178 0.79 4.49 5.85
CA PHE A 178 1.69 4.44 4.69
C PHE A 178 3.18 4.61 5.08
N LEU A 179 3.47 5.22 6.22
CA LEU A 179 4.85 5.36 6.73
C LEU A 179 5.46 4.04 7.19
N GLN A 180 4.63 3.01 7.41
CA GLN A 180 5.05 1.70 7.88
C GLN A 180 5.78 0.86 6.81
N TYR A 181 5.54 1.13 5.52
CA TYR A 181 5.99 0.26 4.44
C TYR A 181 7.48 0.41 4.10
N PRO A 182 8.28 -0.67 4.12
CA PRO A 182 9.59 -0.70 3.49
C PRO A 182 9.42 -0.48 1.98
N ARG A 183 10.10 0.52 1.43
CA ARG A 183 9.98 0.85 0.00
C ARG A 183 11.29 1.37 -0.57
N GLU A 184 11.64 0.92 -1.74
CA GLU A 184 12.75 1.42 -2.55
C GLU A 184 12.28 2.55 -3.47
N VAL A 185 11.04 2.41 -3.99
CA VAL A 185 10.39 3.41 -4.83
C VAL A 185 9.14 3.95 -4.13
N ALA A 186 9.11 5.25 -3.93
CA ALA A 186 7.94 5.99 -3.48
C ALA A 186 7.25 6.60 -4.71
N VAL A 187 5.96 6.34 -4.89
CA VAL A 187 5.15 6.98 -5.92
C VAL A 187 4.14 7.89 -5.22
N VAL A 188 4.10 9.16 -5.60
CA VAL A 188 3.12 10.13 -5.09
C VAL A 188 2.33 10.70 -6.26
N THR A 189 1.07 10.32 -6.36
CA THR A 189 0.21 10.71 -7.50
C THR A 189 -0.20 12.18 -7.44
N ASN A 190 -0.64 12.64 -6.28
CA ASN A 190 -1.06 14.01 -5.97
C ASN A 190 -1.12 14.21 -4.46
N ILE A 191 -1.13 15.46 -4.02
CA ILE A 191 -1.28 15.84 -2.61
C ILE A 191 -2.32 16.96 -2.53
N ASP A 192 -3.54 16.58 -2.18
CA ASP A 192 -4.66 17.48 -1.92
C ASP A 192 -5.09 17.29 -0.46
N PRO A 193 -5.13 18.35 0.37
CA PRO A 193 -5.40 18.20 1.80
C PRO A 193 -6.73 17.49 2.08
N ASP A 194 -6.63 16.28 2.63
CA ASP A 194 -7.75 15.44 3.05
C ASP A 194 -7.45 14.81 4.41
N HIS A 195 -8.45 14.18 5.02
CA HIS A 195 -8.32 13.50 6.31
C HIS A 195 -7.71 14.36 7.43
N LEU A 196 -7.93 15.69 7.39
CA LEU A 196 -7.33 16.65 8.34
C LEU A 196 -7.77 16.40 9.79
N SER A 197 -8.88 15.70 10.02
CA SER A 197 -9.27 15.25 11.36
C SER A 197 -8.25 14.31 12.01
N ASN A 198 -7.48 13.57 11.22
CA ASN A 198 -6.41 12.69 11.70
C ASN A 198 -5.05 13.41 11.77
N TRP A 199 -4.77 14.27 10.77
CA TRP A 199 -3.48 14.97 10.65
C TRP A 199 -3.42 16.29 11.43
N GLY A 200 -4.55 16.88 11.80
CA GLY A 200 -4.65 18.13 12.53
C GLY A 200 -4.49 19.39 11.66
N SER A 201 -3.67 19.34 10.60
CA SER A 201 -3.48 20.47 9.67
C SER A 201 -3.04 19.98 8.28
N ALA A 202 -3.18 20.86 7.28
CA ALA A 202 -2.65 20.62 5.93
C ALA A 202 -1.11 20.52 5.91
N ASP A 203 -0.43 21.28 6.75
CA ASP A 203 1.03 21.23 6.86
C ASP A 203 1.49 19.87 7.40
N ASN A 204 0.85 19.35 8.44
CA ASN A 204 1.16 18.03 8.98
C ASN A 204 0.88 16.92 7.93
N TYR A 205 -0.18 17.07 7.14
CA TYR A 205 -0.50 16.16 6.04
C TYR A 205 0.62 16.17 4.98
N ALA A 206 1.04 17.36 4.53
CA ALA A 206 2.16 17.52 3.60
C ALA A 206 3.50 17.01 4.20
N ASP A 207 3.74 17.20 5.49
CA ASP A 207 4.88 16.64 6.21
C ASP A 207 4.86 15.10 6.23
N GLY A 208 3.68 14.50 6.29
CA GLY A 208 3.51 13.05 6.15
C GLY A 208 4.05 12.55 4.81
N PHE A 209 3.73 13.22 3.70
CA PHE A 209 4.25 12.88 2.37
C PHE A 209 5.76 13.13 2.24
N LEU A 210 6.28 14.20 2.86
CA LEU A 210 7.72 14.43 2.90
C LEU A 210 8.44 13.28 3.62
N ARG A 211 7.95 12.86 4.79
CA ARG A 211 8.48 11.69 5.52
C ARG A 211 8.35 10.40 4.70
N PHE A 212 7.23 10.22 4.01
CA PHE A 212 7.04 9.08 3.11
C PHE A 212 8.07 9.08 1.99
N ALA A 213 8.28 10.19 1.30
CA ALA A 213 9.19 10.29 0.17
C ALA A 213 10.69 10.26 0.57
N THR A 214 11.04 10.69 1.79
CA THR A 214 12.45 10.82 2.24
C THR A 214 12.86 9.82 3.32
N ALA A 215 12.15 8.69 3.45
CA ALA A 215 12.59 7.62 4.34
C ALA A 215 13.91 7.00 3.83
N ASP A 216 14.77 6.55 4.75
CA ASP A 216 16.14 6.07 4.44
C ASP A 216 16.18 4.93 3.39
N SER A 217 15.10 4.16 3.26
CA SER A 217 14.98 3.08 2.28
C SER A 217 14.63 3.57 0.87
N VAL A 218 14.14 4.81 0.71
CA VAL A 218 13.69 5.34 -0.58
C VAL A 218 14.87 5.79 -1.41
N ARG A 219 15.01 5.22 -2.59
CA ARG A 219 16.03 5.57 -3.59
C ARG A 219 15.47 6.45 -4.70
N LEU A 220 14.19 6.23 -5.05
CA LEU A 220 13.52 6.93 -6.12
C LEU A 220 12.14 7.44 -5.67
N LEU A 221 11.88 8.72 -5.87
CA LEU A 221 10.54 9.31 -5.83
C LEU A 221 10.04 9.52 -7.24
N VAL A 222 8.88 8.96 -7.57
CA VAL A 222 8.15 9.25 -8.82
C VAL A 222 6.93 10.09 -8.45
N THR A 223 6.79 11.30 -9.03
CA THR A 223 5.70 12.20 -8.64
C THR A 223 5.25 13.12 -9.77
N SER A 224 4.08 13.74 -9.62
CA SER A 224 3.51 14.62 -10.64
C SER A 224 4.25 15.99 -10.70
N ALA A 225 4.52 16.45 -11.92
CA ALA A 225 4.98 17.81 -12.19
C ALA A 225 3.81 18.81 -12.35
N ASP A 226 2.57 18.30 -12.43
CA ASP A 226 1.39 19.12 -12.70
C ASP A 226 0.56 19.37 -11.43
N ASP A 227 0.69 18.52 -10.40
CA ASP A 227 -0.04 18.65 -9.15
C ASP A 227 0.63 19.66 -8.20
N PRO A 228 -0.08 20.70 -7.73
CA PRO A 228 0.54 21.74 -6.89
C PRO A 228 1.17 21.20 -5.60
N GLY A 229 0.53 20.24 -4.94
CA GLY A 229 1.05 19.64 -3.70
C GLY A 229 2.30 18.79 -3.95
N ALA A 230 2.34 18.03 -5.06
CA ALA A 230 3.51 17.27 -5.49
C ALA A 230 4.68 18.17 -5.90
N VAL A 231 4.41 19.32 -6.54
CA VAL A 231 5.43 20.33 -6.85
C VAL A 231 6.03 20.91 -5.57
N VAL A 232 5.22 21.24 -4.58
CA VAL A 232 5.71 21.69 -3.26
C VAL A 232 6.53 20.60 -2.57
N LEU A 233 6.12 19.34 -2.62
CA LEU A 233 6.90 18.23 -2.10
C LEU A 233 8.29 18.16 -2.75
N THR A 234 8.33 18.21 -4.08
CA THR A 234 9.59 18.17 -4.85
C THR A 234 10.53 19.31 -4.46
N GLU A 235 10.01 20.53 -4.34
CA GLU A 235 10.80 21.71 -3.94
C GLU A 235 11.35 21.54 -2.50
N ARG A 236 10.55 21.06 -1.56
CA ARG A 236 11.00 20.78 -0.19
C ARG A 236 12.13 19.73 -0.16
N ILE A 237 12.08 18.72 -1.01
CA ILE A 237 13.14 17.71 -1.13
C ILE A 237 14.41 18.32 -1.72
N ARG A 238 14.29 19.18 -2.75
CA ARG A 238 15.45 19.91 -3.31
C ARG A 238 16.12 20.83 -2.27
N GLN A 239 15.33 21.52 -1.44
CA GLN A 239 15.85 22.33 -0.32
C GLN A 239 16.60 21.49 0.71
N ARG A 240 16.13 20.26 1.03
CA ARG A 240 16.85 19.32 1.89
C ARG A 240 18.19 18.90 1.24
N ALA A 241 18.21 18.62 -0.07
CA ALA A 241 19.44 18.29 -0.79
C ALA A 241 20.44 19.46 -0.73
N ALA A 242 20.00 20.70 -0.94
CA ALA A 242 20.83 21.90 -0.83
C ALA A 242 21.39 22.12 0.57
N ALA A 243 20.70 21.64 1.61
CA ALA A 243 21.16 21.63 3.00
C ALA A 243 22.09 20.43 3.34
N GLY A 244 22.45 19.60 2.35
CA GLY A 244 23.34 18.45 2.53
C GLY A 244 22.68 17.25 3.20
N LEU A 245 21.35 17.20 3.29
CA LEU A 245 20.61 16.07 3.82
C LEU A 245 20.43 14.98 2.75
N PRO A 246 20.39 13.71 3.13
CA PRO A 246 20.11 12.63 2.19
C PRO A 246 18.70 12.76 1.62
N VAL A 247 18.58 12.60 0.30
CA VAL A 247 17.32 12.62 -0.44
C VAL A 247 17.31 11.54 -1.54
N PRO A 248 16.14 11.05 -1.95
CA PRO A 248 16.05 10.15 -3.11
C PRO A 248 16.33 10.89 -4.42
N GLU A 249 16.60 10.14 -5.47
CA GLU A 249 16.46 10.61 -6.83
C GLU A 249 14.98 10.97 -7.07
N ILE A 250 14.72 11.99 -7.90
CA ILE A 250 13.36 12.44 -8.23
C ILE A 250 13.15 12.26 -9.73
N MET A 251 12.06 11.59 -10.07
CA MET A 251 11.54 11.51 -11.44
C MET A 251 10.13 12.10 -11.47
N THR A 252 9.93 13.11 -12.26
CA THR A 252 8.64 13.78 -12.40
C THR A 252 7.94 13.36 -13.69
N PHE A 253 6.61 13.24 -13.65
CA PHE A 253 5.79 12.99 -14.83
C PHE A 253 4.68 14.04 -14.93
N GLY A 254 4.24 14.34 -16.16
CA GLY A 254 3.14 15.28 -16.36
C GLY A 254 3.09 15.86 -17.77
N THR A 255 2.22 16.85 -17.95
CA THR A 255 2.10 17.65 -19.18
C THR A 255 3.02 18.88 -19.18
N SER A 256 3.50 19.27 -18.00
CA SER A 256 4.46 20.37 -17.81
C SER A 256 5.70 20.18 -18.70
N ARG A 257 6.27 21.30 -19.15
CA ARG A 257 7.52 21.27 -19.95
C ARG A 257 8.73 20.82 -19.14
N ASP A 258 8.65 20.97 -17.84
CA ASP A 258 9.72 20.66 -16.90
C ASP A 258 9.61 19.24 -16.30
N ALA A 259 8.65 18.43 -16.79
CA ALA A 259 8.52 17.03 -16.39
C ALA A 259 9.61 16.17 -17.05
N ASP A 260 10.28 15.32 -16.27
CA ASP A 260 11.28 14.38 -16.77
C ASP A 260 10.66 13.37 -17.75
N VAL A 261 9.43 12.91 -17.47
CA VAL A 261 8.61 12.11 -18.38
C VAL A 261 7.39 12.94 -18.78
N ARG A 262 7.41 13.46 -19.98
CA ARG A 262 6.37 14.39 -20.44
C ARG A 262 5.30 13.69 -21.27
N ILE A 263 4.03 13.91 -20.92
CA ILE A 263 2.87 13.48 -21.69
C ILE A 263 2.55 14.53 -22.75
N VAL A 264 2.53 14.12 -24.03
CA VAL A 264 2.18 15.01 -25.16
C VAL A 264 1.12 14.35 -26.03
N GLY A 265 0.35 15.15 -26.75
CA GLY A 265 -0.63 14.67 -27.72
C GLY A 265 -1.71 13.76 -27.13
N ALA A 266 -2.15 14.00 -25.89
CA ALA A 266 -3.16 13.17 -25.24
C ALA A 266 -4.54 13.33 -25.93
N ASP A 267 -5.10 12.20 -26.38
CA ASP A 267 -6.46 12.06 -26.88
C ASP A 267 -7.21 11.10 -25.93
N LEU A 268 -8.24 11.61 -25.26
CA LEU A 268 -9.03 10.93 -24.23
C LEU A 268 -10.46 10.66 -24.74
N ALA A 269 -10.61 10.12 -25.94
CA ALA A 269 -11.90 9.87 -26.57
C ALA A 269 -12.45 8.46 -26.28
N GLY A 270 -13.74 8.36 -25.92
CA GLY A 270 -14.45 7.09 -25.73
C GLY A 270 -13.96 6.27 -24.56
N THR A 271 -13.70 4.97 -24.76
CA THR A 271 -13.25 4.01 -23.73
C THR A 271 -11.75 3.81 -23.71
N GLY A 272 -11.00 4.56 -24.50
CA GLY A 272 -9.54 4.45 -24.63
C GLY A 272 -8.85 5.80 -24.54
N SER A 273 -7.55 5.76 -24.31
CA SER A 273 -6.68 6.93 -24.36
C SER A 273 -5.48 6.65 -25.25
N ARG A 274 -5.06 7.65 -25.99
CA ARG A 274 -3.84 7.63 -26.77
C ARG A 274 -3.00 8.82 -26.37
N PHE A 275 -1.72 8.63 -26.10
CA PHE A 275 -0.77 9.68 -25.74
C PHE A 275 0.63 9.29 -26.21
N GLU A 276 1.50 10.29 -26.32
CA GLU A 276 2.93 10.13 -26.55
C GLU A 276 3.68 10.49 -25.28
N LEU A 277 4.67 9.70 -24.92
CA LEU A 277 5.61 10.01 -23.84
C LEU A 277 6.91 10.53 -24.43
N ARG A 278 7.46 11.57 -23.83
CA ARG A 278 8.79 12.09 -24.12
C ARG A 278 9.60 12.19 -22.86
N TRP A 279 10.79 11.67 -22.90
CA TRP A 279 11.79 11.79 -21.85
C TRP A 279 13.18 11.93 -22.48
N ASP A 280 14.07 12.64 -21.80
CA ASP A 280 15.45 12.82 -22.22
C ASP A 280 16.24 11.60 -21.69
N ASP A 281 16.36 10.58 -22.51
CA ASP A 281 17.37 9.57 -22.32
C ASP A 281 18.21 9.42 -23.63
N ASP A 282 19.46 9.00 -23.49
CA ASP A 282 20.38 8.80 -24.63
C ASP A 282 19.92 7.67 -25.57
N ALA A 283 18.84 6.95 -25.24
CA ALA A 283 18.30 5.82 -26.01
C ALA A 283 17.29 6.22 -27.09
N GLY A 284 16.85 7.48 -27.14
CA GLY A 284 15.86 7.98 -28.08
C GLY A 284 14.41 7.60 -27.70
N PRO A 285 13.41 8.15 -28.39
CA PRO A 285 12.02 7.90 -28.09
C PRO A 285 11.64 6.44 -28.36
N VAL A 286 10.96 5.82 -27.39
CA VAL A 286 10.34 4.49 -27.51
C VAL A 286 8.93 4.63 -28.07
#